data_ef6f512a3d1d29095fae5ee7ab5bfa8e
#
_entry.id   ef6f512a3d1d29095fae5ee7ab5bfa8e
#
_cell.length_a   1.000
_cell.length_b   1.000
_cell.length_c   1.000
_cell.angle_alpha   90.00
_cell.angle_beta   90.00
_cell.angle_gamma   90.00
#
_symmetry.space_group_name_H-M   'P 1'
#
loop_
_entity.id
_entity.type
_entity.pdbx_description
1 polymer ?
#
loop_
_entity_poly.entity_id
_entity_poly.type
_entity_poly.pdbx_seq_one_letter_code
_entity_poly.pdbx_strand_id
1 'polypeptide(L)'
;FTPAPHLKEFLLELKAHHVKIGLVTSGLTEKAMPEIVSAFRSLGMGNPLDFYDAVISAGTNLTQGQVGTLGELEPKPHPWLYAETARVGLGFSKEENCVIAMEDSAAGVVSARLAGFPCIGIEGGNIRQSGVTSLCCNRYSDLMDSLPAILG
;
A
#
# COMPACT_ATOMS: atom_id res chain seq x y z
N PHE A 1 2.24 -7.27 16.12
CA PHE A 1 1.52 -6.86 14.89
C PHE A 1 0.38 -7.83 14.58
N THR A 2 -0.82 -7.33 14.47
CA THR A 2 -2.00 -8.13 14.15
C THR A 2 -2.50 -7.74 12.77
N PRO A 3 -2.58 -8.71 11.81
CA PRO A 3 -3.13 -8.42 10.49
C PRO A 3 -4.58 -7.92 10.56
N ALA A 4 -4.98 -7.10 9.59
CA ALA A 4 -6.37 -6.66 9.49
C ALA A 4 -7.30 -7.86 9.29
N PRO A 5 -8.54 -7.81 9.83
CA PRO A 5 -9.51 -8.87 9.59
C PRO A 5 -9.72 -9.10 8.09
N HIS A 6 -9.80 -10.37 7.69
CA HIS A 6 -10.03 -10.81 6.32
C HIS A 6 -8.94 -10.40 5.30
N LEU A 7 -7.74 -10.03 5.80
CA LEU A 7 -6.63 -9.63 4.93
C LEU A 7 -6.29 -10.72 3.91
N LYS A 8 -6.20 -11.96 4.34
CA LYS A 8 -5.86 -13.10 3.47
C LYS A 8 -6.89 -13.23 2.35
N GLU A 9 -8.17 -13.28 2.70
CA GLU A 9 -9.28 -13.43 1.75
C GLU A 9 -9.29 -12.27 0.76
N PHE A 10 -9.09 -11.06 1.23
CA PHE A 10 -9.04 -9.85 0.41
C PHE A 10 -7.91 -9.91 -0.62
N LEU A 11 -6.69 -10.22 -0.16
CA LEU A 11 -5.53 -10.28 -1.05
C LEU A 11 -5.64 -11.40 -2.08
N LEU A 12 -6.16 -12.56 -1.68
CA LEU A 12 -6.35 -13.69 -2.61
C LEU A 12 -7.40 -13.38 -3.67
N GLU A 13 -8.48 -12.65 -3.32
CA GLU A 13 -9.47 -12.22 -4.31
C GLU A 13 -8.88 -11.25 -5.33
N LEU A 14 -8.05 -10.31 -4.90
CA LEU A 14 -7.36 -9.41 -5.81
C LEU A 14 -6.45 -10.18 -6.78
N LYS A 15 -5.70 -11.15 -6.28
CA LYS A 15 -4.86 -12.01 -7.13
C LYS A 15 -5.68 -12.82 -8.11
N ALA A 16 -6.82 -13.35 -7.69
CA ALA A 16 -7.71 -14.13 -8.56
C ALA A 16 -8.25 -13.30 -9.73
N HIS A 17 -8.37 -11.97 -9.54
CA HIS A 17 -8.80 -11.04 -10.59
C HIS A 17 -7.64 -10.39 -11.33
N HIS A 18 -6.42 -10.90 -11.17
CA HIS A 18 -5.20 -10.41 -11.83
C HIS A 18 -4.86 -8.95 -11.50
N VAL A 19 -5.24 -8.47 -10.32
CA VAL A 19 -4.87 -7.13 -9.85
C VAL A 19 -3.44 -7.16 -9.33
N LYS A 20 -2.61 -6.22 -9.78
CA LYS A 20 -1.26 -6.04 -9.24
C LYS A 20 -1.35 -5.40 -7.87
N ILE A 21 -0.56 -5.89 -6.92
CA ILE A 21 -0.62 -5.46 -5.53
C ILE A 21 0.75 -4.98 -5.08
N GLY A 22 0.82 -3.73 -4.65
CA GLY A 22 2.01 -3.16 -4.03
C GLY A 22 1.78 -2.92 -2.53
N LEU A 23 2.78 -3.21 -1.72
CA LEU A 23 2.77 -2.90 -0.30
C LEU A 23 3.65 -1.68 -0.06
N VAL A 24 3.08 -0.67 0.58
CA VAL A 24 3.74 0.61 0.84
C VAL A 24 3.70 0.88 2.34
N THR A 25 4.86 1.02 2.97
CA THR A 25 4.95 1.27 4.41
C THR A 25 5.96 2.38 4.72
N SER A 26 5.64 3.21 5.71
CA SER A 26 6.58 4.19 6.27
C SER A 26 7.57 3.58 7.26
N GLY A 27 7.36 2.32 7.65
CA GLY A 27 8.30 1.62 8.52
C GLY A 27 9.64 1.40 7.84
N LEU A 28 10.71 1.48 8.62
CA LEU A 28 12.04 1.13 8.12
C LEU A 28 12.07 -0.36 7.78
N THR A 29 12.75 -0.72 6.72
CA THR A 29 12.84 -2.10 6.24
C THR A 29 13.22 -3.07 7.36
N GLU A 30 14.18 -2.70 8.18
CA GLU A 30 14.68 -3.54 9.29
C GLU A 30 13.62 -3.87 10.33
N LYS A 31 12.63 -2.98 10.52
CA LYS A 31 11.54 -3.16 11.48
C LYS A 31 10.28 -3.69 10.83
N ALA A 32 9.96 -3.20 9.65
CA ALA A 32 8.71 -3.54 8.97
C ALA A 32 8.71 -4.96 8.40
N MET A 33 9.81 -5.39 7.77
CA MET A 33 9.86 -6.70 7.13
C MET A 33 9.66 -7.88 8.09
N PRO A 34 10.28 -7.91 9.29
CA PRO A 34 10.00 -9.00 10.22
C PRO A 34 8.53 -9.09 10.63
N GLU A 35 7.86 -7.95 10.80
CA GLU A 35 6.43 -7.92 11.15
C GLU A 35 5.55 -8.43 10.00
N ILE A 36 5.87 -8.02 8.77
CA ILE A 36 5.14 -8.45 7.57
C ILE A 36 5.33 -9.95 7.35
N VAL A 37 6.56 -10.45 7.49
CA VAL A 37 6.85 -11.89 7.38
C VAL A 37 6.10 -12.68 8.44
N SER A 38 6.08 -12.18 9.68
CA SER A 38 5.37 -12.82 10.78
C SER A 38 3.85 -12.88 10.52
N ALA A 39 3.27 -11.77 10.01
CA ALA A 39 1.86 -11.71 9.66
C ALA A 39 1.52 -12.74 8.57
N PHE A 40 2.31 -12.82 7.52
CA PHE A 40 2.09 -13.80 6.44
C PHE A 40 2.23 -15.23 6.93
N ARG A 41 3.17 -15.49 7.82
CA ARG A 41 3.33 -16.83 8.42
C ARG A 41 2.09 -17.21 9.23
N SER A 42 1.56 -16.29 10.03
CA SER A 42 0.35 -16.55 10.83
C SER A 42 -0.88 -16.80 9.95
N LEU A 43 -0.93 -16.23 8.74
CA LEU A 43 -2.01 -16.42 7.78
C LEU A 43 -1.79 -17.60 6.84
N GLY A 44 -0.64 -18.26 6.90
CA GLY A 44 -0.32 -19.35 6.01
C GLY A 44 -0.13 -18.93 4.55
N MET A 45 0.36 -17.70 4.31
CA MET A 45 0.48 -17.12 2.96
C MET A 45 1.87 -17.21 2.36
N GLY A 46 2.83 -17.79 3.06
CA GLY A 46 4.20 -17.93 2.56
C GLY A 46 5.00 -16.65 2.69
N ASN A 47 5.90 -16.41 1.73
CA ASN A 47 6.79 -15.25 1.75
C ASN A 47 6.11 -14.03 1.12
N PRO A 48 6.00 -12.89 1.84
CA PRO A 48 5.38 -11.69 1.26
C PRO A 48 6.14 -11.15 0.04
N LEU A 49 7.45 -11.33 -0.05
CA LEU A 49 8.21 -10.89 -1.23
C LEU A 49 7.87 -11.67 -2.49
N ASP A 50 7.37 -12.90 -2.35
CA ASP A 50 6.89 -13.69 -3.48
C ASP A 50 5.44 -13.38 -3.82
N PHE A 51 4.67 -12.91 -2.84
CA PHE A 51 3.25 -12.64 -3.00
C PHE A 51 2.97 -11.27 -3.63
N TYR A 52 3.56 -10.21 -3.08
CA TYR A 52 3.36 -8.86 -3.58
C TYR A 52 4.13 -8.62 -4.86
N ASP A 53 3.55 -7.83 -5.76
CA ASP A 53 4.22 -7.41 -6.99
C ASP A 53 5.27 -6.32 -6.73
N ALA A 54 5.13 -5.58 -5.63
CA ALA A 54 6.14 -4.64 -5.17
C ALA A 54 6.03 -4.46 -3.66
N VAL A 55 7.16 -4.27 -2.98
CA VAL A 55 7.22 -3.94 -1.55
C VAL A 55 8.20 -2.78 -1.38
N ILE A 56 7.68 -1.63 -0.95
CA ILE A 56 8.49 -0.43 -0.76
C ILE A 56 8.32 0.07 0.68
N SER A 57 9.43 0.35 1.34
CA SER A 57 9.47 0.86 2.71
C SER A 57 10.27 2.16 2.79
N ALA A 58 10.07 2.92 3.86
CA ALA A 58 10.85 4.13 4.10
C ALA A 58 12.32 3.79 4.31
N GLY A 59 13.20 4.66 3.86
CA GLY A 59 14.63 4.43 3.97
C GLY A 59 15.16 3.30 3.12
N THR A 60 14.37 2.81 2.16
CA THR A 60 14.86 1.81 1.21
C THR A 60 15.92 2.44 0.33
N ASN A 61 17.14 1.97 0.49
CA ASN A 61 18.21 2.28 -0.46
C ASN A 61 17.93 1.51 -1.74
N LEU A 62 17.45 2.23 -2.73
CA LEU A 62 17.33 1.65 -4.05
C LEU A 62 18.73 1.59 -4.64
N THR A 63 19.14 0.40 -5.02
CA THR A 63 20.47 0.14 -5.54
C THR A 63 20.80 1.03 -6.73
N GLN A 64 22.05 1.44 -6.78
CA GLN A 64 22.60 2.22 -7.88
C GLN A 64 22.19 1.62 -9.22
N GLY A 65 21.56 2.43 -10.06
CA GLY A 65 21.09 1.98 -11.38
C GLY A 65 19.60 1.73 -11.50
N GLN A 66 18.85 1.80 -10.40
CA GLN A 66 17.40 1.81 -10.48
C GLN A 66 16.90 3.20 -10.81
N VAL A 67 16.13 3.27 -11.88
CA VAL A 67 15.67 4.56 -12.43
C VAL A 67 14.76 5.28 -11.42
N GLY A 68 15.08 6.53 -11.16
CA GLY A 68 14.21 7.43 -10.41
C GLY A 68 14.47 7.54 -8.92
N THR A 69 15.56 6.96 -8.42
CA THR A 69 15.89 7.06 -7.01
C THR A 69 17.24 7.68 -6.78
N LEU A 70 17.23 8.71 -6.00
CA LEU A 70 18.41 9.46 -5.60
C LEU A 70 18.59 9.32 -4.09
N GLY A 71 18.80 8.09 -3.59
CA GLY A 71 19.02 7.84 -2.18
C GLY A 71 17.79 7.34 -1.43
N GLU A 72 17.65 7.68 -0.17
CA GLU A 72 16.59 7.21 0.71
C GLU A 72 15.23 7.79 0.34
N LEU A 73 14.20 6.94 0.31
CA LEU A 73 12.84 7.41 0.08
C LEU A 73 12.27 8.07 1.32
N GLU A 74 11.63 9.23 1.11
CA GLU A 74 10.96 9.95 2.17
C GLU A 74 9.73 9.19 2.67
N PRO A 75 9.49 9.14 4.00
CA PRO A 75 8.32 8.48 4.54
C PRO A 75 7.04 9.27 4.27
N LYS A 76 5.88 8.62 4.46
CA LYS A 76 4.59 9.30 4.43
C LYS A 76 4.57 10.44 5.46
N PRO A 77 3.98 11.59 5.16
CA PRO A 77 3.02 11.88 4.07
C PRO A 77 3.65 12.28 2.73
N HIS A 78 4.97 12.19 2.57
CA HIS A 78 5.59 12.48 1.30
C HIS A 78 5.09 11.50 0.22
N PRO A 79 4.83 11.94 -1.02
CA PRO A 79 4.25 11.08 -2.06
C PRO A 79 5.20 10.02 -2.64
N TRP A 80 6.47 10.06 -2.36
CA TRP A 80 7.48 9.21 -3.01
C TRP A 80 7.22 7.72 -2.87
N LEU A 81 6.84 7.26 -1.68
CA LEU A 81 6.62 5.82 -1.48
C LEU A 81 5.53 5.30 -2.42
N TYR A 82 4.42 6.00 -2.54
CA TYR A 82 3.34 5.60 -3.47
C TYR A 82 3.74 5.78 -4.92
N ALA A 83 4.31 6.92 -5.26
CA ALA A 83 4.70 7.22 -6.63
C ALA A 83 5.75 6.21 -7.14
N GLU A 84 6.75 5.90 -6.33
CA GLU A 84 7.80 4.95 -6.71
C GLU A 84 7.29 3.50 -6.73
N THR A 85 6.37 3.13 -5.82
CA THR A 85 5.77 1.79 -5.87
C THR A 85 5.03 1.59 -7.18
N ALA A 86 4.22 2.55 -7.61
CA ALA A 86 3.48 2.45 -8.86
C ALA A 86 4.42 2.47 -10.07
N ARG A 87 5.29 3.47 -10.15
CA ARG A 87 6.12 3.70 -11.34
C ARG A 87 7.23 2.67 -11.49
N VAL A 88 8.03 2.47 -10.45
CA VAL A 88 9.19 1.57 -10.50
C VAL A 88 8.79 0.15 -10.11
N GLY A 89 8.11 0.00 -8.98
CA GLY A 89 7.76 -1.32 -8.44
C GLY A 89 6.78 -2.08 -9.33
N LEU A 90 5.70 -1.44 -9.76
CA LEU A 90 4.66 -2.06 -10.57
C LEU A 90 4.81 -1.78 -12.07
N GLY A 91 5.65 -0.82 -12.44
CA GLY A 91 5.83 -0.42 -13.84
C GLY A 91 4.61 0.29 -14.44
N PHE A 92 3.81 0.97 -13.60
CA PHE A 92 2.57 1.60 -14.02
C PHE A 92 2.76 3.08 -14.35
N SER A 93 1.99 3.57 -15.33
CA SER A 93 1.86 4.98 -15.64
C SER A 93 0.44 5.46 -15.35
N LYS A 94 0.29 6.75 -14.99
CA LYS A 94 -1.03 7.33 -14.71
C LYS A 94 -1.94 7.34 -15.94
N GLU A 95 -1.36 7.42 -17.12
CA GLU A 95 -2.09 7.47 -18.39
C GLU A 95 -2.65 6.10 -18.80
N GLU A 96 -1.94 5.03 -18.47
CA GLU A 96 -2.25 3.69 -18.96
C GLU A 96 -2.88 2.79 -17.91
N ASN A 97 -2.70 3.11 -16.64
CA ASN A 97 -3.09 2.23 -15.55
C ASN A 97 -3.95 2.93 -14.53
N CYS A 98 -4.90 2.20 -13.97
CA CYS A 98 -5.70 2.66 -12.84
C CYS A 98 -5.05 2.17 -11.54
N VAL A 99 -4.66 3.09 -10.67
CA VAL A 99 -4.05 2.79 -9.38
C VAL A 99 -4.96 3.29 -8.27
N ILE A 100 -5.26 2.42 -7.31
CA ILE A 100 -6.04 2.77 -6.12
C ILE A 100 -5.17 2.49 -4.91
N ALA A 101 -5.01 3.47 -4.04
CA ALA A 101 -4.33 3.31 -2.76
C ALA A 101 -5.32 2.96 -1.67
N MET A 102 -4.88 2.16 -0.70
CA MET A 102 -5.67 1.82 0.49
C MET A 102 -4.88 2.16 1.73
N GLU A 103 -5.50 2.88 2.66
CA GLU A 103 -4.83 3.37 3.86
C GLU A 103 -5.74 3.41 5.07
N ASP A 104 -5.16 3.26 6.25
CA ASP A 104 -5.83 3.47 7.52
C ASP A 104 -5.29 4.69 8.28
N SER A 105 -4.21 5.30 7.79
CA SER A 105 -3.56 6.44 8.45
C SER A 105 -3.72 7.73 7.66
N ALA A 106 -3.79 8.86 8.40
CA ALA A 106 -3.86 10.18 7.79
C ALA A 106 -2.65 10.49 6.91
N ALA A 107 -1.45 10.16 7.39
CA ALA A 107 -0.21 10.38 6.64
C ALA A 107 -0.23 9.60 5.32
N GLY A 108 -0.72 8.36 5.34
CA GLY A 108 -0.83 7.54 4.15
C GLY A 108 -1.85 8.07 3.15
N VAL A 109 -3.00 8.54 3.62
CA VAL A 109 -4.02 9.15 2.75
C VAL A 109 -3.46 10.39 2.04
N VAL A 110 -2.79 11.27 2.78
CA VAL A 110 -2.17 12.46 2.21
C VAL A 110 -1.10 12.08 1.19
N SER A 111 -0.25 11.11 1.52
CA SER A 111 0.82 10.61 0.63
C SER A 111 0.25 10.11 -0.70
N ALA A 112 -0.78 9.27 -0.64
CA ALA A 112 -1.43 8.72 -1.84
C ALA A 112 -2.05 9.82 -2.70
N ARG A 113 -2.74 10.78 -2.07
CA ARG A 113 -3.38 11.88 -2.79
C ARG A 113 -2.36 12.82 -3.42
N LEU A 114 -1.25 13.10 -2.75
CA LEU A 114 -0.17 13.91 -3.32
C LEU A 114 0.51 13.18 -4.49
N ALA A 115 0.56 11.86 -4.46
CA ALA A 115 1.04 11.08 -5.60
C ALA A 115 0.06 11.08 -6.78
N GLY A 116 -1.17 11.56 -6.57
CA GLY A 116 -2.19 11.66 -7.59
C GLY A 116 -3.09 10.44 -7.70
N PHE A 117 -3.16 9.59 -6.68
CA PHE A 117 -3.98 8.38 -6.70
C PHE A 117 -5.24 8.53 -5.87
N PRO A 118 -6.38 7.99 -6.31
CA PRO A 118 -7.55 7.87 -5.44
C PRO A 118 -7.22 6.96 -4.27
N CYS A 119 -7.78 7.25 -3.10
CA CYS A 119 -7.48 6.54 -1.88
C CYS A 119 -8.76 6.03 -1.22
N ILE A 120 -8.79 4.74 -0.90
CA ILE A 120 -9.84 4.13 -0.10
C ILE A 120 -9.35 4.09 1.35
N GLY A 121 -10.13 4.67 2.26
CA GLY A 121 -9.83 4.64 3.69
C GLY A 121 -10.39 3.38 4.35
N ILE A 122 -9.58 2.75 5.20
CA ILE A 122 -10.01 1.61 6.04
C ILE A 122 -10.07 2.09 7.48
N GLU A 123 -11.17 1.85 8.15
CA GLU A 123 -11.35 2.24 9.55
C GLU A 123 -10.40 1.44 10.46
N GLY A 124 -10.05 2.04 11.59
CA GLY A 124 -9.16 1.42 12.58
C GLY A 124 -7.90 2.21 12.85
N GLY A 125 -7.53 3.14 11.96
CA GLY A 125 -6.42 4.07 12.16
C GLY A 125 -6.89 5.45 12.57
N ASN A 126 -6.17 6.49 12.15
CA ASN A 126 -6.40 7.87 12.59
C ASN A 126 -6.97 8.81 11.51
N ILE A 127 -7.56 8.27 10.45
CA ILE A 127 -8.07 9.09 9.33
C ILE A 127 -9.12 10.09 9.83
N ARG A 128 -10.10 9.60 10.60
CA ARG A 128 -11.20 10.41 11.10
C ARG A 128 -10.71 11.45 12.10
N GLN A 129 -9.87 11.03 13.04
CA GLN A 129 -9.34 11.91 14.08
C GLN A 129 -8.50 13.04 13.51
N SER A 130 -7.82 12.81 12.42
CA SER A 130 -6.96 13.79 11.75
C SER A 130 -7.69 14.66 10.73
N GLY A 131 -8.99 14.44 10.52
CA GLY A 131 -9.81 15.29 9.67
C GLY A 131 -9.55 15.16 8.16
N VAL A 132 -9.00 14.03 7.70
CA VAL A 132 -8.69 13.84 6.29
C VAL A 132 -9.69 12.91 5.57
N THR A 133 -10.86 12.69 6.14
CA THR A 133 -11.88 11.82 5.56
C THR A 133 -12.31 12.26 4.17
N SER A 134 -12.34 13.57 3.91
CA SER A 134 -12.72 14.14 2.61
C SER A 134 -11.73 13.83 1.49
N LEU A 135 -10.52 13.42 1.83
CA LEU A 135 -9.49 13.03 0.85
C LEU A 135 -9.67 11.59 0.37
N CYS A 136 -10.48 10.79 1.06
CA CYS A 136 -10.79 9.42 0.65
C CYS A 136 -11.97 9.42 -0.30
N CYS A 137 -11.88 8.67 -1.39
CA CYS A 137 -13.00 8.50 -2.32
C CYS A 137 -14.10 7.63 -1.70
N ASN A 138 -13.71 6.63 -0.89
CA ASN A 138 -14.61 5.77 -0.13
C ASN A 138 -13.94 5.36 1.17
N ARG A 139 -14.75 4.94 2.16
CA ARG A 139 -14.26 4.43 3.45
C ARG A 139 -15.04 3.18 3.82
N TYR A 140 -14.33 2.19 4.33
CA TYR A 140 -14.91 0.92 4.75
C TYR A 140 -14.32 0.47 6.08
N SER A 141 -15.12 -0.27 6.86
CA SER A 141 -14.64 -0.85 8.12
C SER A 141 -13.96 -2.20 7.92
N ASP A 142 -14.21 -2.88 6.81
CA ASP A 142 -13.63 -4.18 6.49
C ASP A 142 -13.09 -4.17 5.07
N LEU A 143 -11.92 -4.80 4.87
CA LEU A 143 -11.27 -4.87 3.56
C LEU A 143 -12.16 -5.52 2.50
N MET A 144 -12.89 -6.59 2.87
CA MET A 144 -13.76 -7.30 1.92
C MET A 144 -14.87 -6.42 1.37
N ASP A 145 -15.36 -5.46 2.15
CA ASP A 145 -16.41 -4.53 1.71
C ASP A 145 -15.94 -3.59 0.62
N SER A 146 -14.62 -3.37 0.49
CA SER A 146 -14.03 -2.51 -0.54
C SER A 146 -13.89 -3.18 -1.90
N LEU A 147 -13.99 -4.51 -1.98
CA LEU A 147 -13.76 -5.25 -3.23
C LEU A 147 -14.61 -4.78 -4.40
N PRO A 148 -15.94 -4.54 -4.25
CA PRO A 148 -16.73 -4.07 -5.40
C PRO A 148 -16.24 -2.73 -5.95
N ALA A 149 -15.74 -1.84 -5.09
CA ALA A 149 -15.20 -0.54 -5.52
C ALA A 149 -13.87 -0.68 -6.29
N ILE A 150 -13.11 -1.72 -6.00
CA ILE A 150 -11.82 -1.98 -6.66
C ILE A 150 -12.01 -2.75 -7.96
N LEU A 151 -12.85 -3.79 -7.93
CA LEU A 151 -13.03 -4.71 -9.07
C LEU A 151 -14.08 -4.23 -10.07
N GLY A 152 -14.86 -3.26 -9.71
CA GLY A 152 -15.92 -2.72 -10.57
C GLY A 152 -17.13 -3.58 -10.56
#